data_58c836acc052d71a06659dcb96c25b45
#
_entry.id   58c836acc052d71a06659dcb96c25b45
#
_cell.length_a   1.000
_cell.length_b   1.000
_cell.length_c   1.000
_cell.angle_alpha   90.00
_cell.angle_beta   90.00
_cell.angle_gamma   90.00
#
_symmetry.space_group_name_H-M   'P 1'
#
loop_
_entity.id
_entity.type
_entity.pdbx_description
1 polymer ?
#
loop_
_entity_poly.entity_id
_entity_poly.type
_entity_poly.pdbx_seq_one_letter_code
_entity_poly.pdbx_strand_id
1 'polypeptide(L)'
;MTRVKEILGSLMLSELIKGLALTGKYAFSRKITVQYPEEKTPISPRFRGLHALRRYPNGEERCIACKLCEAVCPAMAITIESSQREDGTRRTTRYDIDLTKCIFCGFCEESCPVDSIVETQVLEYHGEKRGDLYYTKEMLLAVGDRYENDIAAARAADAKYR
;
A
#
# COMPACT_ATOMS: atom_id res chain seq x y z
N MET A 1 23.88 32.54 44.18
CA MET A 1 22.46 32.21 44.44
C MET A 1 21.88 31.14 43.53
N THR A 2 22.34 30.95 42.32
CA THR A 2 21.86 29.94 41.36
C THR A 2 22.18 28.48 41.77
N ARG A 3 23.39 28.18 42.19
CA ARG A 3 23.81 26.80 42.59
C ARG A 3 23.05 26.27 43.83
N VAL A 4 22.74 27.11 44.79
CA VAL A 4 21.98 26.71 46.00
C VAL A 4 20.53 26.35 45.63
N LYS A 5 19.92 27.10 44.72
CA LYS A 5 18.58 26.79 44.22
C LYS A 5 18.54 25.49 43.40
N GLU A 6 19.58 25.23 42.64
CA GLU A 6 19.72 23.96 41.86
C GLU A 6 19.88 22.75 42.78
N ILE A 7 20.72 22.87 43.81
CA ILE A 7 20.93 21.83 44.83
C ILE A 7 19.65 21.59 45.66
N LEU A 8 18.96 22.61 46.06
CA LEU A 8 17.68 22.49 46.77
C LEU A 8 16.59 21.90 45.86
N GLY A 9 16.54 22.30 44.60
CA GLY A 9 15.62 21.73 43.60
C GLY A 9 15.87 20.22 43.35
N SER A 10 17.13 19.82 43.29
CA SER A 10 17.55 18.43 43.17
C SER A 10 17.22 17.60 44.42
N LEU A 11 17.45 18.14 45.62
CA LEU A 11 17.09 17.48 46.88
C LEU A 11 15.56 17.34 47.05
N MET A 12 14.79 18.30 46.61
CA MET A 12 13.32 18.32 46.67
C MET A 12 12.69 17.50 45.55
N LEU A 13 13.48 16.86 44.67
CA LEU A 13 13.01 16.06 43.51
C LEU A 13 12.01 16.82 42.62
N SER A 14 12.18 18.18 42.54
CA SER A 14 11.24 19.06 41.84
C SER A 14 11.06 18.67 40.35
N GLU A 15 12.11 18.19 39.68
CA GLU A 15 12.04 17.76 38.31
C GLU A 15 11.27 16.42 38.16
N LEU A 16 11.38 15.54 39.15
CA LEU A 16 10.57 14.31 39.20
C LEU A 16 9.08 14.63 39.35
N ILE A 17 8.75 15.56 40.27
CA ILE A 17 7.36 16.00 40.46
C ILE A 17 6.80 16.65 39.21
N LYS A 18 7.57 17.49 38.50
CA LYS A 18 7.16 18.10 37.23
C LYS A 18 6.93 17.02 36.16
N GLY A 19 7.83 16.03 36.05
CA GLY A 19 7.68 14.92 35.13
C GLY A 19 6.44 14.08 35.45
N LEU A 20 6.19 13.78 36.73
CA LEU A 20 4.99 13.07 37.18
C LEU A 20 3.71 13.85 36.90
N ALA A 21 3.72 15.16 37.12
CA ALA A 21 2.59 16.02 36.79
C ALA A 21 2.30 16.05 35.28
N LEU A 22 3.33 16.06 34.45
CA LEU A 22 3.20 15.99 32.99
C LEU A 22 2.57 14.67 32.55
N THR A 23 3.08 13.53 33.01
CA THR A 23 2.52 12.22 32.70
C THR A 23 1.10 12.06 33.24
N GLY A 24 0.83 12.56 34.46
CA GLY A 24 -0.51 12.59 35.02
C GLY A 24 -1.49 13.40 34.17
N LYS A 25 -1.09 14.56 33.66
CA LYS A 25 -1.90 15.36 32.75
C LYS A 25 -2.29 14.54 31.50
N TYR A 26 -1.34 13.83 30.90
CA TYR A 26 -1.62 13.01 29.71
C TYR A 26 -2.44 11.75 30.02
N ALA A 27 -2.35 11.19 31.21
CA ALA A 27 -3.17 10.08 31.63
C ALA A 27 -4.68 10.40 31.63
N PHE A 28 -5.05 11.66 31.92
CA PHE A 28 -6.43 12.15 31.94
C PHE A 28 -6.82 12.94 30.68
N SER A 29 -5.92 13.10 29.72
CA SER A 29 -6.24 13.77 28.45
C SER A 29 -6.93 12.80 27.47
N ARG A 30 -7.61 13.37 26.45
CA ARG A 30 -8.20 12.55 25.38
C ARG A 30 -7.08 11.80 24.67
N LYS A 31 -7.27 10.49 24.47
CA LYS A 31 -6.37 9.66 23.71
C LYS A 31 -6.37 10.08 22.24
N ILE A 32 -5.19 10.17 21.63
CA ILE A 32 -4.99 10.45 20.21
C ILE A 32 -4.63 9.18 19.41
N THR A 33 -4.42 8.09 20.13
CA THR A 33 -4.07 6.80 19.55
C THR A 33 -5.27 6.19 18.84
N VAL A 34 -5.11 5.78 17.58
CA VAL A 34 -6.10 5.00 16.84
C VAL A 34 -6.09 3.58 17.36
N GLN A 35 -7.24 3.05 17.73
CA GLN A 35 -7.39 1.70 18.29
C GLN A 35 -7.59 0.70 17.14
N TYR A 36 -6.52 0.41 16.41
CA TYR A 36 -6.56 -0.62 15.38
C TYR A 36 -6.70 -2.02 16.03
N PRO A 37 -7.53 -2.95 15.51
CA PRO A 37 -8.28 -2.89 14.24
C PRO A 37 -9.69 -2.30 14.33
N GLU A 38 -10.18 -1.95 15.53
CA GLU A 38 -11.54 -1.43 15.75
C GLU A 38 -11.73 -0.07 15.10
N GLU A 39 -10.70 0.77 15.14
CA GLU A 39 -10.64 2.06 14.48
C GLU A 39 -9.59 2.03 13.38
N LYS A 40 -9.96 2.44 12.16
CA LYS A 40 -9.04 2.50 11.02
C LYS A 40 -8.75 3.95 10.64
N THR A 41 -7.49 4.23 10.33
CA THR A 41 -7.09 5.54 9.80
C THR A 41 -7.59 5.68 8.35
N PRO A 42 -8.14 6.84 7.94
CA PRO A 42 -8.49 7.08 6.55
C PRO A 42 -7.30 6.91 5.62
N ILE A 43 -7.46 6.11 4.58
CA ILE A 43 -6.40 5.84 3.59
C ILE A 43 -6.51 6.87 2.46
N SER A 44 -5.36 7.39 2.02
CA SER A 44 -5.28 8.31 0.88
C SER A 44 -5.71 7.61 -0.42
N PRO A 45 -6.38 8.31 -1.36
CA PRO A 45 -6.64 7.78 -2.71
C PRO A 45 -5.37 7.36 -3.47
N ARG A 46 -4.22 7.93 -3.10
CA ARG A 46 -2.90 7.61 -3.66
C ARG A 46 -2.11 6.60 -2.85
N PHE A 47 -2.77 5.89 -1.93
CA PHE A 47 -2.11 4.84 -1.17
C PHE A 47 -1.73 3.68 -2.08
N ARG A 48 -0.52 3.16 -1.89
CA ARG A 48 0.07 2.08 -2.68
C ARG A 48 0.03 0.79 -1.86
N GLY A 49 -1.08 0.06 -1.97
CA GLY A 49 -1.26 -1.23 -1.30
C GLY A 49 -1.20 -2.40 -2.27
N LEU A 50 -1.98 -3.44 -2.01
CA LEU A 50 -1.98 -4.67 -2.78
C LEU A 50 -2.23 -4.42 -4.27
N HIS A 51 -1.46 -5.05 -5.13
CA HIS A 51 -1.60 -4.97 -6.58
C HIS A 51 -2.87 -5.66 -7.08
N ALA A 52 -3.45 -5.11 -8.14
CA ALA A 52 -4.59 -5.69 -8.83
C ALA A 52 -4.44 -5.57 -10.36
N LEU A 53 -4.94 -6.55 -11.09
CA LEU A 53 -5.12 -6.47 -12.53
C LEU A 53 -6.60 -6.19 -12.85
N ARG A 54 -6.84 -5.20 -13.68
CA ARG A 54 -8.19 -4.74 -14.03
C ARG A 54 -8.70 -5.37 -15.31
N ARG A 55 -10.05 -5.47 -15.39
CA ARG A 55 -10.76 -5.85 -16.61
C ARG A 55 -11.52 -4.67 -17.21
N TYR A 56 -11.86 -4.79 -18.47
CA TYR A 56 -12.85 -3.93 -19.09
C TYR A 56 -14.29 -4.32 -18.66
N PRO A 57 -15.28 -3.45 -18.82
CA PRO A 57 -16.68 -3.79 -18.48
C PRO A 57 -17.25 -5.01 -19.23
N ASN A 58 -16.65 -5.38 -20.36
CA ASN A 58 -16.98 -6.59 -21.13
C ASN A 58 -16.37 -7.88 -20.54
N GLY A 59 -15.62 -7.77 -19.42
CA GLY A 59 -14.94 -8.89 -18.76
C GLY A 59 -13.56 -9.23 -19.31
N GLU A 60 -13.13 -8.61 -20.42
CA GLU A 60 -11.81 -8.84 -21.01
C GLU A 60 -10.71 -8.20 -20.16
N GLU A 61 -9.54 -8.89 -20.08
CA GLU A 61 -8.38 -8.36 -19.40
C GLU A 61 -7.85 -7.10 -20.11
N ARG A 62 -7.53 -6.05 -19.38
CA ARG A 62 -6.93 -4.84 -19.96
C ARG A 62 -5.49 -5.04 -20.42
N CYS A 63 -4.77 -6.00 -19.81
CA CYS A 63 -3.35 -6.21 -20.07
C CYS A 63 -3.10 -6.64 -21.51
N ILE A 64 -2.27 -5.87 -22.22
CA ILE A 64 -1.84 -6.14 -23.59
C ILE A 64 -0.45 -6.78 -23.69
N ALA A 65 0.10 -7.20 -22.54
CA ALA A 65 1.42 -7.85 -22.45
C ALA A 65 2.59 -7.02 -23.04
N CYS A 66 2.56 -5.70 -22.86
CA CYS A 66 3.63 -4.82 -23.36
C CYS A 66 4.94 -4.91 -22.54
N LYS A 67 4.91 -5.53 -21.34
CA LYS A 67 6.05 -5.75 -20.44
C LYS A 67 6.71 -4.47 -19.88
N LEU A 68 6.11 -3.30 -20.04
CA LEU A 68 6.68 -2.05 -19.50
C LEU A 68 6.78 -2.10 -17.98
N CYS A 69 5.77 -2.62 -17.29
CA CYS A 69 5.77 -2.76 -15.83
C CYS A 69 6.86 -3.72 -15.32
N GLU A 70 7.19 -4.79 -16.07
CA GLU A 70 8.31 -5.68 -15.77
C GLU A 70 9.64 -4.94 -15.93
N ALA A 71 9.80 -4.20 -17.04
CA ALA A 71 11.04 -3.50 -17.37
C ALA A 71 11.33 -2.33 -16.40
N VAL A 72 10.30 -1.61 -15.91
CA VAL A 72 10.48 -0.45 -15.03
C VAL A 72 10.62 -0.86 -13.56
N CYS A 73 10.34 -2.11 -13.20
CA CYS A 73 10.34 -2.55 -11.80
C CYS A 73 11.75 -2.54 -11.19
N PRO A 74 12.05 -1.66 -10.22
CA PRO A 74 13.40 -1.55 -9.65
C PRO A 74 13.77 -2.78 -8.79
N ALA A 75 12.76 -3.49 -8.26
CA ALA A 75 12.94 -4.68 -7.44
C ALA A 75 12.92 -5.99 -8.25
N MET A 76 12.70 -5.92 -9.57
CA MET A 76 12.53 -7.10 -10.44
C MET A 76 11.52 -8.11 -9.87
N ALA A 77 10.43 -7.57 -9.32
CA ALA A 77 9.40 -8.35 -8.64
C ALA A 77 8.33 -8.91 -9.59
N ILE A 78 8.26 -8.42 -10.83
CA ILE A 78 7.24 -8.75 -11.82
C ILE A 78 7.84 -9.68 -12.87
N THR A 79 7.12 -10.75 -13.21
CA THR A 79 7.48 -11.70 -14.28
C THR A 79 6.31 -11.85 -15.23
N ILE A 80 6.53 -11.61 -16.53
CA ILE A 80 5.47 -11.65 -17.54
C ILE A 80 5.87 -12.57 -18.69
N GLU A 81 5.01 -13.54 -18.99
CA GLU A 81 5.05 -14.32 -20.22
C GLU A 81 3.85 -13.97 -21.09
N SER A 82 4.04 -13.97 -22.39
CA SER A 82 3.00 -13.58 -23.36
C SER A 82 2.95 -14.49 -24.54
N SER A 83 1.75 -14.68 -25.09
CA SER A 83 1.51 -15.37 -26.36
C SER A 83 0.71 -14.50 -27.32
N GLN A 84 0.80 -14.82 -28.60
CA GLN A 84 -0.04 -14.23 -29.62
C GLN A 84 -1.34 -15.03 -29.72
N ARG A 85 -2.47 -14.31 -29.81
CA ARG A 85 -3.79 -14.91 -30.09
C ARG A 85 -3.99 -15.10 -31.58
N GLU A 86 -5.05 -15.84 -31.96
CA GLU A 86 -5.45 -16.05 -33.35
C GLU A 86 -5.80 -14.75 -34.08
N ASP A 87 -6.30 -13.75 -33.35
CA ASP A 87 -6.61 -12.38 -33.84
C ASP A 87 -5.36 -11.49 -34.04
N GLY A 88 -4.16 -12.03 -33.81
CA GLY A 88 -2.91 -11.31 -33.92
C GLY A 88 -2.59 -10.43 -32.69
N THR A 89 -3.48 -10.27 -31.74
CA THR A 89 -3.23 -9.51 -30.50
C THR A 89 -2.35 -10.30 -29.53
N ARG A 90 -1.66 -9.57 -28.65
CA ARG A 90 -0.82 -10.18 -27.62
C ARG A 90 -1.57 -10.20 -26.28
N ARG A 91 -1.43 -11.29 -25.54
CA ARG A 91 -1.98 -11.44 -24.18
C ARG A 91 -0.97 -12.12 -23.27
N THR A 92 -1.10 -11.86 -21.96
CA THR A 92 -0.31 -12.52 -20.94
C THR A 92 -0.79 -13.96 -20.74
N THR A 93 0.12 -14.91 -20.81
CA THR A 93 -0.09 -16.28 -20.35
C THR A 93 0.25 -16.41 -18.86
N ARG A 94 1.23 -15.61 -18.41
CA ARG A 94 1.66 -15.54 -17.02
C ARG A 94 1.90 -14.10 -16.64
N TYR A 95 1.47 -13.72 -15.45
CA TYR A 95 1.74 -12.42 -14.86
C TYR A 95 1.85 -12.61 -13.34
N ASP A 96 3.06 -12.65 -12.83
CA ASP A 96 3.32 -12.91 -11.43
C ASP A 96 4.00 -11.72 -10.79
N ILE A 97 3.64 -11.44 -9.53
CA ILE A 97 4.29 -10.45 -8.67
C ILE A 97 4.76 -11.12 -7.38
N ASP A 98 6.06 -11.04 -7.12
CA ASP A 98 6.63 -11.41 -5.83
C ASP A 98 6.51 -10.23 -4.87
N LEU A 99 5.47 -10.23 -4.04
CA LEU A 99 5.22 -9.16 -3.07
C LEU A 99 6.27 -9.09 -1.96
N THR A 100 7.08 -10.14 -1.79
CA THR A 100 8.19 -10.11 -0.83
C THR A 100 9.38 -9.30 -1.33
N LYS A 101 9.49 -9.11 -2.64
CA LYS A 101 10.50 -8.25 -3.29
C LYS A 101 9.96 -6.85 -3.57
N CYS A 102 8.65 -6.73 -3.79
CA CYS A 102 8.02 -5.47 -4.16
C CYS A 102 8.23 -4.40 -3.08
N ILE A 103 8.59 -3.19 -3.51
CA ILE A 103 8.77 -2.02 -2.63
C ILE A 103 7.59 -1.04 -2.73
N PHE A 104 6.52 -1.39 -3.43
CA PHE A 104 5.30 -0.58 -3.59
C PHE A 104 5.59 0.84 -4.09
N CYS A 105 6.49 0.97 -5.07
CA CYS A 105 6.91 2.27 -5.63
C CYS A 105 5.90 2.88 -6.63
N GLY A 106 4.96 2.10 -7.16
CA GLY A 106 3.94 2.55 -8.11
C GLY A 106 4.38 2.67 -9.56
N PHE A 107 5.67 2.45 -9.89
CA PHE A 107 6.16 2.62 -11.26
C PHE A 107 5.49 1.68 -12.26
N CYS A 108 5.07 0.49 -11.84
CA CYS A 108 4.31 -0.43 -12.69
C CYS A 108 2.95 0.14 -13.08
N GLU A 109 2.26 0.82 -12.17
CA GLU A 109 0.99 1.49 -12.43
C GLU A 109 1.18 2.72 -13.34
N GLU A 110 2.20 3.55 -13.08
CA GLU A 110 2.49 4.74 -13.85
C GLU A 110 2.92 4.41 -15.30
N SER A 111 3.63 3.30 -15.50
CA SER A 111 4.08 2.87 -16.83
C SER A 111 3.02 2.15 -17.67
N CYS A 112 1.87 1.81 -17.10
CA CYS A 112 0.86 1.01 -17.77
C CYS A 112 0.00 1.84 -18.73
N PRO A 113 0.09 1.65 -20.06
CA PRO A 113 -0.63 2.50 -21.03
C PRO A 113 -2.14 2.22 -21.10
N VAL A 114 -2.58 1.09 -20.54
CA VAL A 114 -3.98 0.63 -20.59
C VAL A 114 -4.62 0.57 -19.21
N ASP A 115 -3.93 1.06 -18.18
CA ASP A 115 -4.46 1.11 -16.82
C ASP A 115 -4.88 -0.27 -16.30
N SER A 116 -4.08 -1.29 -16.61
CA SER A 116 -4.34 -2.68 -16.25
C SER A 116 -3.83 -3.03 -14.86
N ILE A 117 -2.54 -2.76 -14.59
CA ILE A 117 -1.95 -2.95 -13.26
C ILE A 117 -2.17 -1.69 -12.44
N VAL A 118 -2.68 -1.86 -11.23
CA VAL A 118 -2.93 -0.76 -10.28
C VAL A 118 -2.56 -1.20 -8.88
N GLU A 119 -2.19 -0.25 -8.03
CA GLU A 119 -2.06 -0.44 -6.59
C GLU A 119 -3.36 -0.02 -5.91
N THR A 120 -3.90 -0.89 -5.05
CA THR A 120 -5.17 -0.68 -4.37
C THR A 120 -4.97 -0.03 -3.01
N GLN A 121 -6.06 0.30 -2.32
CA GLN A 121 -6.03 0.74 -0.93
C GLN A 121 -6.01 -0.44 0.07
N VAL A 122 -5.89 -1.68 -0.40
CA VAL A 122 -5.87 -2.86 0.45
C VAL A 122 -4.52 -2.96 1.13
N LEU A 123 -4.52 -2.78 2.46
CA LEU A 123 -3.35 -2.91 3.32
C LEU A 123 -3.32 -4.27 4.04
N GLU A 124 -4.49 -4.83 4.33
CA GLU A 124 -4.64 -6.01 5.19
C GLU A 124 -4.54 -7.29 4.34
N TYR A 125 -3.33 -7.75 4.12
CA TYR A 125 -3.04 -9.06 3.54
C TYR A 125 -1.76 -9.62 4.18
N HIS A 126 -1.67 -10.92 4.29
CA HIS A 126 -0.54 -11.62 4.90
C HIS A 126 -0.37 -13.00 4.29
N GLY A 127 0.76 -13.63 4.57
CA GLY A 127 1.05 -15.01 4.25
C GLY A 127 1.72 -15.69 5.45
N GLU A 128 1.39 -16.95 5.70
CA GLU A 128 1.99 -17.76 6.77
C GLU A 128 3.25 -18.50 6.28
N LYS A 129 3.34 -18.74 5.00
CA LYS A 129 4.40 -19.51 4.37
C LYS A 129 5.11 -18.71 3.28
N ARG A 130 6.37 -19.04 3.04
CA ARG A 130 7.09 -18.51 1.90
C ARG A 130 6.40 -18.94 0.60
N GLY A 131 6.02 -17.99 -0.22
CA GLY A 131 5.29 -18.21 -1.46
C GLY A 131 3.82 -17.78 -1.41
N ASP A 132 3.20 -17.66 -0.23
CA ASP A 132 1.82 -17.15 -0.10
C ASP A 132 1.68 -15.72 -0.64
N LEU A 133 2.77 -14.95 -0.60
CA LEU A 133 2.86 -13.60 -1.13
C LEU A 133 3.40 -13.55 -2.57
N TYR A 134 3.42 -14.68 -3.26
CA TYR A 134 3.70 -14.77 -4.68
C TYR A 134 2.38 -14.77 -5.44
N TYR A 135 1.96 -13.61 -5.90
CA TYR A 135 0.65 -13.40 -6.52
C TYR A 135 0.69 -13.74 -7.99
N THR A 136 -0.09 -14.73 -8.39
CA THR A 136 -0.28 -15.12 -9.79
C THR A 136 -1.27 -14.20 -10.50
N LYS A 137 -1.34 -14.31 -11.82
CA LYS A 137 -2.27 -13.56 -12.66
C LYS A 137 -3.71 -13.68 -12.18
N GLU A 138 -4.14 -14.91 -11.86
CA GLU A 138 -5.50 -15.20 -11.42
C GLU A 138 -5.82 -14.52 -10.08
N MET A 139 -4.87 -14.54 -9.15
CA MET A 139 -5.01 -13.86 -7.86
C MET A 139 -5.11 -12.34 -8.04
N LEU A 140 -4.27 -11.77 -8.89
CA LEU A 140 -4.29 -10.33 -9.18
C LEU A 140 -5.60 -9.88 -9.86
N LEU A 141 -6.13 -10.71 -10.79
CA LEU A 141 -7.43 -10.47 -11.40
C LEU A 141 -8.57 -10.58 -10.39
N ALA A 142 -8.53 -11.57 -9.50
CA ALA A 142 -9.53 -11.73 -8.46
C ALA A 142 -9.54 -10.54 -7.48
N VAL A 143 -8.38 -9.95 -7.18
CA VAL A 143 -8.29 -8.70 -6.40
C VAL A 143 -8.92 -7.56 -7.19
N GLY A 144 -8.62 -7.43 -8.49
CA GLY A 144 -9.21 -6.42 -9.36
C GLY A 144 -10.73 -6.53 -9.42
N ASP A 145 -11.25 -7.72 -9.68
CA ASP A 145 -12.69 -7.97 -9.76
C ASP A 145 -13.41 -7.66 -8.44
N ARG A 146 -12.76 -7.92 -7.29
CA ARG A 146 -13.33 -7.64 -5.96
C ARG A 146 -13.38 -6.16 -5.61
N TYR A 147 -12.35 -5.40 -5.96
CA TYR A 147 -12.15 -4.02 -5.53
C TYR A 147 -12.28 -2.99 -6.66
N GLU A 148 -12.82 -3.36 -7.83
CA GLU A 148 -12.92 -2.44 -8.99
C GLU A 148 -13.66 -1.14 -8.67
N ASN A 149 -14.71 -1.18 -7.86
CA ASN A 149 -15.45 0.02 -7.47
C ASN A 149 -14.59 0.99 -6.64
N ASP A 150 -13.82 0.45 -5.69
CA ASP A 150 -12.93 1.25 -4.84
C ASP A 150 -11.75 1.79 -5.65
N ILE A 151 -11.20 0.97 -6.56
CA ILE A 151 -10.15 1.37 -7.50
C ILE A 151 -10.65 2.52 -8.38
N ALA A 152 -11.83 2.40 -8.97
CA ALA A 152 -12.41 3.43 -9.83
C ALA A 152 -12.66 4.73 -9.05
N ALA A 153 -13.17 4.65 -7.82
CA ALA A 153 -13.38 5.80 -6.96
C ALA A 153 -12.06 6.50 -6.58
N ALA A 154 -11.04 5.73 -6.19
CA ALA A 154 -9.73 6.27 -5.86
C ALA A 154 -9.07 6.95 -7.07
N ARG A 155 -9.19 6.36 -8.26
CA ARG A 155 -8.66 6.95 -9.51
C ARG A 155 -9.40 8.21 -9.91
N ALA A 156 -10.72 8.26 -9.72
CA ALA A 156 -11.50 9.48 -9.97
C ALA A 156 -11.11 10.61 -9.01
N ALA A 157 -10.88 10.29 -7.73
CA ALA A 157 -10.43 11.27 -6.73
C ALA A 157 -9.00 11.80 -7.02
N ASP A 158 -8.13 10.97 -7.61
CA ASP A 158 -6.75 11.32 -7.95
C ASP A 158 -6.58 11.90 -9.38
N ALA A 159 -7.64 11.92 -10.20
CA ALA A 159 -7.57 12.30 -11.62
C ALA A 159 -6.93 13.67 -11.88
N LYS A 160 -7.01 14.60 -10.93
CA LYS A 160 -6.39 15.92 -11.01
C LYS A 160 -4.83 15.87 -11.05
N TYR A 161 -4.26 14.80 -10.55
CA TYR A 161 -2.80 14.65 -10.36
C TYR A 161 -2.16 13.61 -11.29
N ARG A 162 -2.93 13.03 -12.20
CA ARG A 162 -2.52 12.02 -13.20
C ARG A 162 -2.43 12.57 -14.61
#